data_93a45d7ff007844e779b806a8d899144
#
_entry.id   93a45d7ff007844e779b806a8d899144
#
_cell.length_a   1.000
_cell.length_b   1.000
_cell.length_c   1.000
_cell.angle_alpha   90.00
_cell.angle_beta   90.00
_cell.angle_gamma   90.00
#
_symmetry.space_group_name_H-M   'P 1'
#
loop_
_entity.id
_entity.type
_entity.pdbx_description
1 polymer ?
#
loop_
_entity_poly.entity_id
_entity_poly.type
_entity_poly.pdbx_seq_one_letter_code
_entity_poly.pdbx_strand_id
1 'polypeptide(L)'
;MALSDLQIQALARDAVQRAAAGDFAGAEPLLAQMAEARPNSGQVFNLLGQARLKLGRFAEAREPLERAAKFLPKDAAAQVNLAGCLTVLGDHAQALAALERAARLKPGDAAIAHNRGRALEALGRAAEAERAYDEALSIDHRLMPSLSARAALLAARGDWMGALADLDMALTSRPNQPHLRLRRAELLLGQGDWLRGLVDYEARLELPGERYAPELPRWQGEALSGRLLIYPEQADIESDSAIRDTLMLARGVDAVVQCSALLDEFLAGPTIGRGEPLDGFAAAAPLRSLPHLLGWTLESLPPPGAVRTTADASTRIGWFARTDPPAGLAVERDARRIANYGLVVGNDTTPTHIAALLGIPTLLLVDHSADWLWGPRSGPSPWYPCLELLREDESEALAARLRAL
;
A
#
# COMPACT_ATOMS: atom_id res chain seq x y z
N MET A 1 5.90 -44.98 30.85
CA MET A 1 4.91 -45.10 31.96
C MET A 1 3.73 -44.18 31.62
N ALA A 2 2.51 -44.71 31.70
CA ALA A 2 1.32 -43.88 31.52
C ALA A 2 1.19 -42.90 32.68
N LEU A 3 0.89 -41.63 32.39
CA LEU A 3 0.65 -40.60 33.41
C LEU A 3 -0.62 -40.93 34.20
N SER A 4 -0.57 -40.80 35.54
CA SER A 4 -1.77 -40.89 36.34
C SER A 4 -2.71 -39.69 36.15
N ASP A 5 -4.00 -39.85 36.45
CA ASP A 5 -4.97 -38.75 36.33
C ASP A 5 -4.59 -37.52 37.16
N LEU A 6 -3.98 -37.74 38.35
CA LEU A 6 -3.49 -36.66 39.20
C LEU A 6 -2.33 -35.87 38.54
N GLN A 7 -1.40 -36.59 37.88
CA GLN A 7 -0.31 -35.97 37.13
C GLN A 7 -0.83 -35.17 35.93
N ILE A 8 -1.81 -35.70 35.19
CA ILE A 8 -2.43 -34.99 34.07
C ILE A 8 -3.16 -33.72 34.55
N GLN A 9 -3.84 -33.77 35.69
CA GLN A 9 -4.49 -32.58 36.27
C GLN A 9 -3.47 -31.52 36.71
N ALA A 10 -2.32 -31.93 37.25
CA ALA A 10 -1.24 -31.01 37.61
C ALA A 10 -0.64 -30.35 36.38
N LEU A 11 -0.33 -31.12 35.31
CA LEU A 11 0.15 -30.61 34.03
C LEU A 11 -0.85 -29.64 33.41
N ALA A 12 -2.16 -29.96 33.47
CA ALA A 12 -3.20 -29.10 32.94
C ALA A 12 -3.25 -27.72 33.62
N ARG A 13 -3.16 -27.73 34.98
CA ARG A 13 -3.14 -26.45 35.71
C ARG A 13 -1.91 -25.61 35.38
N ASP A 14 -0.72 -26.20 35.36
CA ASP A 14 0.52 -25.50 35.03
C ASP A 14 0.49 -24.99 33.59
N ALA A 15 0.08 -25.82 32.62
CA ALA A 15 -0.03 -25.39 31.21
C ALA A 15 -1.01 -24.24 31.01
N VAL A 16 -2.20 -24.29 31.64
CA VAL A 16 -3.20 -23.21 31.55
C VAL A 16 -2.70 -21.96 32.25
N GLN A 17 -2.05 -22.06 33.38
CA GLN A 17 -1.48 -20.91 34.10
C GLN A 17 -0.37 -20.23 33.28
N ARG A 18 0.54 -20.99 32.68
CA ARG A 18 1.58 -20.47 31.79
C ARG A 18 0.99 -19.79 30.56
N ALA A 19 0.05 -20.47 29.90
CA ALA A 19 -0.62 -19.86 28.72
C ALA A 19 -1.35 -18.57 29.06
N ALA A 20 -2.01 -18.49 30.24
CA ALA A 20 -2.65 -17.28 30.73
C ALA A 20 -1.64 -16.16 31.04
N ALA A 21 -0.43 -16.50 31.48
CA ALA A 21 0.68 -15.58 31.68
C ALA A 21 1.41 -15.19 30.38
N GLY A 22 1.01 -15.73 29.22
CA GLY A 22 1.67 -15.52 27.93
C GLY A 22 2.92 -16.39 27.69
N ASP A 23 3.27 -17.26 28.64
CA ASP A 23 4.38 -18.21 28.51
C ASP A 23 3.96 -19.45 27.69
N PHE A 24 3.77 -19.23 26.38
CA PHE A 24 3.39 -20.31 25.48
C PHE A 24 4.54 -21.30 25.24
N ALA A 25 5.79 -20.85 25.36
CA ALA A 25 6.97 -21.71 25.25
C ALA A 25 7.06 -22.73 26.42
N GLY A 26 6.71 -22.31 27.64
CA GLY A 26 6.64 -23.18 28.77
C GLY A 26 5.37 -24.04 28.81
N ALA A 27 4.26 -23.58 28.22
CA ALA A 27 3.00 -24.31 28.16
C ALA A 27 3.01 -25.45 27.10
N GLU A 28 3.66 -25.24 25.97
CA GLU A 28 3.64 -26.16 24.81
C GLU A 28 4.11 -27.57 25.15
N PRO A 29 5.27 -27.80 25.81
CA PRO A 29 5.73 -29.14 26.13
C PRO A 29 4.80 -29.89 27.12
N LEU A 30 4.15 -29.16 28.03
CA LEU A 30 3.17 -29.74 28.95
C LEU A 30 1.92 -30.21 28.20
N LEU A 31 1.44 -29.37 27.27
CA LEU A 31 0.28 -29.68 26.42
C LEU A 31 0.59 -30.86 25.48
N ALA A 32 1.81 -30.95 24.96
CA ALA A 32 2.25 -32.08 24.13
C ALA A 32 2.23 -33.39 24.92
N GLN A 33 2.76 -33.41 26.14
CA GLN A 33 2.69 -34.58 27.03
C GLN A 33 1.24 -34.99 27.36
N MET A 34 0.37 -34.00 27.58
CA MET A 34 -1.06 -34.23 27.78
C MET A 34 -1.74 -34.82 26.55
N ALA A 35 -1.37 -34.33 25.34
CA ALA A 35 -1.91 -34.83 24.08
C ALA A 35 -1.53 -36.30 23.82
N GLU A 36 -0.32 -36.71 24.20
CA GLU A 36 0.12 -38.10 24.17
C GLU A 36 -0.66 -38.96 25.16
N ALA A 37 -0.87 -38.45 26.39
CA ALA A 37 -1.59 -39.17 27.44
C ALA A 37 -3.11 -39.24 27.18
N ARG A 38 -3.67 -38.28 26.45
CA ARG A 38 -5.12 -38.20 26.14
C ARG A 38 -5.36 -37.98 24.65
N PRO A 39 -5.13 -38.99 23.79
CA PRO A 39 -5.14 -38.89 22.35
C PRO A 39 -6.50 -38.54 21.72
N ASN A 40 -7.57 -38.57 22.52
CA ASN A 40 -8.94 -38.20 22.07
C ASN A 40 -9.48 -36.90 22.71
N SER A 41 -8.63 -36.18 23.45
CA SER A 41 -9.04 -34.92 24.08
C SER A 41 -8.94 -33.75 23.13
N GLY A 42 -10.05 -33.38 22.46
CA GLY A 42 -10.10 -32.23 21.58
C GLY A 42 -9.71 -30.92 22.26
N GLN A 43 -10.01 -30.76 23.55
CA GLN A 43 -9.62 -29.57 24.33
C GLN A 43 -8.11 -29.43 24.44
N VAL A 44 -7.39 -30.56 24.76
CA VAL A 44 -5.92 -30.55 24.85
C VAL A 44 -5.30 -30.20 23.49
N PHE A 45 -5.79 -30.80 22.42
CA PHE A 45 -5.32 -30.51 21.08
C PHE A 45 -5.59 -29.06 20.66
N ASN A 46 -6.74 -28.50 21.04
CA ASN A 46 -7.04 -27.08 20.76
C ASN A 46 -6.06 -26.14 21.49
N LEU A 47 -5.76 -26.42 22.77
CA LEU A 47 -4.80 -25.64 23.54
C LEU A 47 -3.37 -25.76 22.97
N LEU A 48 -2.95 -26.99 22.62
CA LEU A 48 -1.65 -27.23 21.99
C LEU A 48 -1.51 -26.49 20.67
N GLY A 49 -2.54 -26.58 19.82
CA GLY A 49 -2.57 -25.84 18.56
C GLY A 49 -2.51 -24.33 18.77
N GLN A 50 -3.27 -23.80 19.72
CA GLN A 50 -3.22 -22.37 20.08
C GLN A 50 -1.83 -21.93 20.57
N ALA A 51 -1.19 -22.71 21.44
CA ALA A 51 0.15 -22.43 21.93
C ALA A 51 1.15 -22.35 20.76
N ARG A 52 1.11 -23.31 19.84
CA ARG A 52 1.96 -23.33 18.64
C ARG A 52 1.68 -22.16 17.69
N LEU A 53 0.41 -21.76 17.52
CA LEU A 53 0.07 -20.54 16.76
C LEU A 53 0.71 -19.29 17.37
N LYS A 54 0.65 -19.15 18.70
CA LYS A 54 1.26 -18.01 19.42
C LYS A 54 2.79 -18.00 19.34
N LEU A 55 3.40 -19.18 19.19
CA LEU A 55 4.84 -19.35 18.97
C LEU A 55 5.27 -19.18 17.50
N GLY A 56 4.35 -18.92 16.58
CA GLY A 56 4.62 -18.83 15.14
C GLY A 56 4.88 -20.20 14.47
N ARG A 57 4.65 -21.30 15.16
CA ARG A 57 4.85 -22.66 14.67
C ARG A 57 3.62 -23.17 13.92
N PHE A 58 3.26 -22.49 12.83
CA PHE A 58 1.98 -22.71 12.13
C PHE A 58 1.88 -24.13 11.54
N ALA A 59 2.93 -24.65 10.92
CA ALA A 59 2.94 -26.00 10.35
C ALA A 59 2.72 -27.09 11.43
N GLU A 60 3.33 -26.91 12.60
CA GLU A 60 3.18 -27.83 13.73
C GLU A 60 1.83 -27.68 14.45
N ALA A 61 1.17 -26.53 14.32
CA ALA A 61 -0.14 -26.29 14.88
C ALA A 61 -1.28 -26.98 14.11
N ARG A 62 -1.08 -27.26 12.81
CA ARG A 62 -2.12 -27.79 11.92
C ARG A 62 -2.73 -29.10 12.43
N GLU A 63 -1.91 -30.11 12.62
CA GLU A 63 -2.40 -31.45 13.04
C GLU A 63 -3.17 -31.42 14.37
N PRO A 64 -2.66 -30.78 15.45
CA PRO A 64 -3.45 -30.62 16.67
C PRO A 64 -4.79 -29.94 16.46
N LEU A 65 -4.84 -28.86 15.64
CA LEU A 65 -6.10 -28.14 15.40
C LEU A 65 -7.08 -28.94 14.55
N GLU A 66 -6.63 -29.71 13.58
CA GLU A 66 -7.46 -30.67 12.83
C GLU A 66 -8.08 -31.72 13.76
N ARG A 67 -7.28 -32.26 14.67
CA ARG A 67 -7.78 -33.20 15.71
C ARG A 67 -8.74 -32.52 16.66
N ALA A 68 -8.45 -31.29 17.10
CA ALA A 68 -9.36 -30.54 17.94
C ALA A 68 -10.72 -30.33 17.25
N ALA A 69 -10.72 -29.86 15.98
CA ALA A 69 -11.94 -29.67 15.22
C ALA A 69 -12.73 -30.96 14.98
N LYS A 70 -12.04 -32.11 14.87
CA LYS A 70 -12.65 -33.43 14.74
C LYS A 70 -13.29 -33.89 16.06
N PHE A 71 -12.61 -33.73 17.19
CA PHE A 71 -13.10 -34.19 18.50
C PHE A 71 -14.07 -33.21 19.17
N LEU A 72 -14.07 -31.94 18.72
CA LEU A 72 -14.96 -30.89 19.20
C LEU A 72 -15.84 -30.33 18.03
N PRO A 73 -16.66 -31.17 17.39
CA PRO A 73 -17.38 -30.77 16.19
C PRO A 73 -18.44 -29.67 16.42
N LYS A 74 -18.82 -29.42 17.67
CA LYS A 74 -19.79 -28.37 18.08
C LYS A 74 -19.14 -27.16 18.72
N ASP A 75 -17.79 -27.10 18.72
CA ASP A 75 -17.07 -25.96 19.26
C ASP A 75 -16.62 -25.00 18.13
N ALA A 76 -17.26 -23.85 18.07
CA ALA A 76 -16.92 -22.81 17.08
C ALA A 76 -15.49 -22.32 17.23
N ALA A 77 -14.95 -22.24 18.46
CA ALA A 77 -13.59 -21.76 18.69
C ALA A 77 -12.54 -22.72 18.10
N ALA A 78 -12.76 -24.06 18.20
CA ALA A 78 -11.88 -25.03 17.56
C ALA A 78 -11.84 -24.86 16.03
N GLN A 79 -13.00 -24.59 15.41
CA GLN A 79 -13.07 -24.31 13.96
C GLN A 79 -12.38 -23.01 13.59
N VAL A 80 -12.54 -21.95 14.38
CA VAL A 80 -11.88 -20.63 14.17
C VAL A 80 -10.36 -20.76 14.30
N ASN A 81 -9.87 -21.49 15.30
CA ASN A 81 -8.43 -21.70 15.50
C ASN A 81 -7.80 -22.47 14.32
N LEU A 82 -8.48 -23.54 13.86
CA LEU A 82 -8.08 -24.27 12.67
C LEU A 82 -8.04 -23.36 11.44
N ALA A 83 -9.08 -22.55 11.23
CA ALA A 83 -9.13 -21.62 10.12
C ALA A 83 -8.01 -20.58 10.16
N GLY A 84 -7.69 -20.06 11.34
CA GLY A 84 -6.57 -19.14 11.54
C GLY A 84 -5.23 -19.77 11.13
N CYS A 85 -4.99 -21.00 11.53
CA CYS A 85 -3.83 -21.79 11.13
C CYS A 85 -3.75 -21.96 9.61
N LEU A 86 -4.83 -22.44 9.01
CA LEU A 86 -4.93 -22.72 7.57
C LEU A 86 -4.76 -21.44 6.74
N THR A 87 -5.27 -20.30 7.22
CA THR A 87 -5.09 -18.99 6.56
C THR A 87 -3.62 -18.62 6.46
N VAL A 88 -2.85 -18.78 7.54
CA VAL A 88 -1.41 -18.47 7.53
C VAL A 88 -0.62 -19.45 6.66
N LEU A 89 -1.05 -20.69 6.56
CA LEU A 89 -0.44 -21.71 5.70
C LEU A 89 -0.84 -21.57 4.22
N GLY A 90 -1.74 -20.63 3.87
CA GLY A 90 -2.21 -20.44 2.50
C GLY A 90 -3.36 -21.37 2.07
N ASP A 91 -3.84 -22.24 2.95
CA ASP A 91 -4.93 -23.21 2.67
C ASP A 91 -6.31 -22.54 2.80
N HIS A 92 -6.51 -21.43 2.05
CA HIS A 92 -7.69 -20.54 2.18
C HIS A 92 -9.02 -21.25 1.96
N ALA A 93 -9.07 -22.24 1.06
CA ALA A 93 -10.30 -23.00 0.82
C ALA A 93 -10.72 -23.84 2.03
N GLN A 94 -9.75 -24.48 2.71
CA GLN A 94 -10.02 -25.26 3.92
C GLN A 94 -10.34 -24.31 5.10
N ALA A 95 -9.66 -23.14 5.18
CA ALA A 95 -9.96 -22.11 6.17
C ALA A 95 -11.41 -21.63 6.03
N LEU A 96 -11.85 -21.33 4.81
CA LEU A 96 -13.23 -20.93 4.54
C LEU A 96 -14.24 -22.02 5.01
N ALA A 97 -13.99 -23.29 4.68
CA ALA A 97 -14.86 -24.37 5.09
C ALA A 97 -14.95 -24.50 6.63
N ALA A 98 -13.85 -24.30 7.35
CA ALA A 98 -13.85 -24.29 8.83
C ALA A 98 -14.63 -23.08 9.38
N LEU A 99 -14.47 -21.88 8.78
CA LEU A 99 -15.21 -20.67 9.17
C LEU A 99 -16.70 -20.78 8.89
N GLU A 100 -17.10 -21.43 7.82
CA GLU A 100 -18.52 -21.71 7.54
C GLU A 100 -19.14 -22.66 8.59
N ARG A 101 -18.36 -23.64 9.08
CA ARG A 101 -18.81 -24.47 10.22
C ARG A 101 -18.91 -23.64 11.49
N ALA A 102 -17.91 -22.78 11.77
CA ALA A 102 -17.94 -21.88 12.93
C ALA A 102 -19.15 -20.94 12.89
N ALA A 103 -19.47 -20.36 11.74
CA ALA A 103 -20.64 -19.50 11.56
C ALA A 103 -21.98 -20.20 11.82
N ARG A 104 -22.11 -21.48 11.42
CA ARG A 104 -23.29 -22.28 11.77
C ARG A 104 -23.41 -22.59 13.26
N LEU A 105 -22.26 -22.75 13.95
CA LEU A 105 -22.22 -23.04 15.38
C LEU A 105 -22.44 -21.79 16.24
N LYS A 106 -21.98 -20.65 15.78
CA LYS A 106 -22.11 -19.36 16.46
C LYS A 106 -22.57 -18.30 15.47
N PRO A 107 -23.86 -18.30 15.10
CA PRO A 107 -24.40 -17.25 14.23
C PRO A 107 -24.37 -15.89 14.95
N GLY A 108 -24.14 -14.82 14.20
CA GLY A 108 -24.05 -13.47 14.74
C GLY A 108 -22.72 -13.14 15.42
N ASP A 109 -21.62 -13.83 15.04
CA ASP A 109 -20.27 -13.48 15.48
C ASP A 109 -19.56 -12.67 14.39
N ALA A 110 -19.36 -11.37 14.63
CA ALA A 110 -18.74 -10.45 13.69
C ALA A 110 -17.29 -10.86 13.32
N ALA A 111 -16.55 -11.44 14.25
CA ALA A 111 -15.17 -11.88 13.98
C ALA A 111 -15.15 -13.09 13.04
N ILE A 112 -16.09 -14.01 13.16
CA ILE A 112 -16.21 -15.15 12.23
C ILE A 112 -16.59 -14.65 10.84
N ALA A 113 -17.56 -13.75 10.74
CA ALA A 113 -17.96 -13.14 9.46
C ALA A 113 -16.77 -12.38 8.81
N HIS A 114 -16.05 -11.58 9.57
CA HIS A 114 -14.82 -10.93 9.11
C HIS A 114 -13.78 -11.91 8.57
N ASN A 115 -13.48 -12.98 9.32
CA ASN A 115 -12.49 -13.97 8.90
C ASN A 115 -12.93 -14.73 7.65
N ARG A 116 -14.25 -14.95 7.46
CA ARG A 116 -14.82 -15.49 6.20
C ARG A 116 -14.53 -14.54 5.04
N GLY A 117 -14.75 -13.25 5.23
CA GLY A 117 -14.43 -12.23 4.24
C GLY A 117 -12.97 -12.29 3.82
N ARG A 118 -12.04 -12.36 4.77
CA ARG A 118 -10.61 -12.50 4.49
C ARG A 118 -10.25 -13.76 3.71
N ALA A 119 -10.84 -14.89 4.06
CA ALA A 119 -10.59 -16.15 3.34
C ALA A 119 -11.13 -16.09 1.91
N LEU A 120 -12.29 -15.47 1.70
CA LEU A 120 -12.90 -15.25 0.38
C LEU A 120 -12.07 -14.28 -0.47
N GLU A 121 -11.56 -13.21 0.13
CA GLU A 121 -10.68 -12.25 -0.53
C GLU A 121 -9.39 -12.93 -1.02
N ALA A 122 -8.74 -13.75 -0.17
CA ALA A 122 -7.57 -14.51 -0.54
C ALA A 122 -7.82 -15.56 -1.65
N LEU A 123 -9.08 -15.99 -1.83
CA LEU A 123 -9.52 -16.84 -2.94
C LEU A 123 -9.92 -16.06 -4.21
N GLY A 124 -9.79 -14.73 -4.21
CA GLY A 124 -10.20 -13.87 -5.32
C GLY A 124 -11.72 -13.72 -5.47
N ARG A 125 -12.51 -14.14 -4.46
CA ARG A 125 -13.99 -14.10 -4.46
C ARG A 125 -14.50 -12.78 -3.87
N ALA A 126 -14.09 -11.65 -4.48
CA ALA A 126 -14.28 -10.29 -3.94
C ALA A 126 -15.74 -9.96 -3.59
N ALA A 127 -16.71 -10.28 -4.46
CA ALA A 127 -18.12 -9.99 -4.20
C ALA A 127 -18.72 -10.78 -3.02
N GLU A 128 -18.18 -11.96 -2.74
CA GLU A 128 -18.60 -12.75 -1.58
C GLU A 128 -17.87 -12.29 -0.31
N ALA A 129 -16.61 -11.86 -0.44
CA ALA A 129 -15.86 -11.25 0.64
C ALA A 129 -16.57 -9.97 1.14
N GLU A 130 -17.00 -9.11 0.22
CA GLU A 130 -17.74 -7.89 0.55
C GLU A 130 -19.01 -8.22 1.35
N ARG A 131 -19.83 -9.18 0.90
CA ARG A 131 -21.01 -9.64 1.65
C ARG A 131 -20.68 -10.16 3.05
N ALA A 132 -19.55 -10.85 3.21
CA ALA A 132 -19.13 -11.34 4.52
C ALA A 132 -18.68 -10.19 5.45
N TYR A 133 -18.06 -9.13 4.89
CA TYR A 133 -17.76 -7.91 5.65
C TYR A 133 -19.03 -7.11 5.97
N ASP A 134 -20.03 -7.06 5.07
CA ASP A 134 -21.36 -6.47 5.34
C ASP A 134 -22.04 -7.17 6.51
N GLU A 135 -22.02 -8.51 6.52
CA GLU A 135 -22.53 -9.31 7.64
C GLU A 135 -21.79 -8.95 8.95
N ALA A 136 -20.46 -8.89 8.93
CA ALA A 136 -19.68 -8.51 10.10
C ALA A 136 -20.04 -7.10 10.61
N LEU A 137 -20.22 -6.14 9.71
CA LEU A 137 -20.56 -4.76 10.03
C LEU A 137 -22.03 -4.57 10.43
N SER A 138 -22.92 -5.45 9.99
CA SER A 138 -24.30 -5.47 10.47
C SER A 138 -24.39 -5.90 11.95
N ILE A 139 -23.44 -6.69 12.43
CA ILE A 139 -23.33 -7.15 13.82
C ILE A 139 -22.54 -6.15 14.67
N ASP A 140 -21.38 -5.68 14.18
CA ASP A 140 -20.56 -4.65 14.79
C ASP A 140 -20.17 -3.60 13.72
N HIS A 141 -20.96 -2.52 13.65
CA HIS A 141 -20.78 -1.44 12.68
C HIS A 141 -19.46 -0.67 12.84
N ARG A 142 -18.73 -0.86 13.95
CA ARG A 142 -17.42 -0.24 14.22
C ARG A 142 -16.26 -1.23 14.15
N LEU A 143 -16.47 -2.42 13.63
CA LEU A 143 -15.41 -3.41 13.47
C LEU A 143 -14.37 -2.91 12.45
N MET A 144 -13.38 -2.18 12.98
CA MET A 144 -12.35 -1.50 12.17
C MET A 144 -11.68 -2.42 11.13
N PRO A 145 -11.31 -3.69 11.43
CA PRO A 145 -10.74 -4.57 10.40
C PRO A 145 -11.67 -4.81 9.22
N SER A 146 -13.00 -4.95 9.46
CA SER A 146 -13.98 -5.13 8.38
C SER A 146 -14.19 -3.85 7.58
N LEU A 147 -14.28 -2.69 8.24
CA LEU A 147 -14.35 -1.40 7.55
C LEU A 147 -13.14 -1.20 6.62
N SER A 148 -11.92 -1.43 7.13
CA SER A 148 -10.71 -1.28 6.32
C SER A 148 -10.65 -2.26 5.15
N ALA A 149 -11.08 -3.51 5.34
CA ALA A 149 -11.06 -4.52 4.30
C ALA A 149 -12.13 -4.24 3.24
N ARG A 150 -13.37 -3.88 3.66
CA ARG A 150 -14.44 -3.53 2.73
C ARG A 150 -14.09 -2.26 1.94
N ALA A 151 -13.51 -1.24 2.58
CA ALA A 151 -13.03 -0.05 1.89
C ALA A 151 -12.05 -0.36 0.76
N ALA A 152 -11.15 -1.34 0.96
CA ALA A 152 -10.22 -1.77 -0.08
C ALA A 152 -10.95 -2.41 -1.28
N LEU A 153 -11.95 -3.26 -1.02
CA LEU A 153 -12.76 -3.89 -2.08
C LEU A 153 -13.61 -2.86 -2.83
N LEU A 154 -14.24 -1.92 -2.10
CA LEU A 154 -15.02 -0.84 -2.68
C LEU A 154 -14.16 0.06 -3.58
N ALA A 155 -12.98 0.43 -3.11
CA ALA A 155 -12.02 1.22 -3.89
C ALA A 155 -11.58 0.47 -5.17
N ALA A 156 -11.27 -0.82 -5.07
CA ALA A 156 -10.86 -1.64 -6.21
C ALA A 156 -11.92 -1.75 -7.32
N ARG A 157 -13.21 -1.65 -6.97
CA ARG A 157 -14.30 -1.61 -7.95
C ARG A 157 -14.73 -0.21 -8.37
N GLY A 158 -14.05 0.85 -7.88
CA GLY A 158 -14.35 2.24 -8.20
C GLY A 158 -15.43 2.91 -7.34
N ASP A 159 -15.89 2.25 -6.26
CA ASP A 159 -16.83 2.85 -5.30
C ASP A 159 -16.06 3.68 -4.25
N TRP A 160 -15.54 4.81 -4.69
CA TRP A 160 -14.71 5.70 -3.86
C TRP A 160 -15.49 6.30 -2.68
N MET A 161 -16.76 6.59 -2.88
CA MET A 161 -17.63 7.17 -1.84
C MET A 161 -17.86 6.18 -0.70
N GLY A 162 -18.20 4.94 -1.04
CA GLY A 162 -18.34 3.86 -0.05
C GLY A 162 -17.02 3.59 0.70
N ALA A 163 -15.90 3.54 -0.02
CA ALA A 163 -14.58 3.33 0.57
C ALA A 163 -14.21 4.45 1.57
N LEU A 164 -14.43 5.72 1.20
CA LEU A 164 -14.17 6.86 2.08
C LEU A 164 -15.07 6.83 3.32
N ALA A 165 -16.35 6.50 3.17
CA ALA A 165 -17.27 6.39 4.31
C ALA A 165 -16.83 5.34 5.33
N ASP A 166 -16.34 4.19 4.87
CA ASP A 166 -15.80 3.14 5.75
C ASP A 166 -14.53 3.59 6.47
N LEU A 167 -13.60 4.24 5.76
CA LEU A 167 -12.38 4.75 6.36
C LEU A 167 -12.65 5.88 7.35
N ASP A 168 -13.58 6.79 7.06
CA ASP A 168 -14.01 7.85 7.97
C ASP A 168 -14.61 7.26 9.26
N MET A 169 -15.44 6.23 9.15
CA MET A 169 -16.01 5.53 10.30
C MET A 169 -14.93 4.84 11.12
N ALA A 170 -13.98 4.16 10.49
CA ALA A 170 -12.85 3.51 11.16
C ALA A 170 -11.99 4.53 11.91
N LEU A 171 -11.65 5.65 11.29
CA LEU A 171 -10.84 6.73 11.87
C LEU A 171 -11.58 7.55 12.94
N THR A 172 -12.91 7.65 12.87
CA THR A 172 -13.72 8.22 13.96
C THR A 172 -13.54 7.42 15.26
N SER A 173 -13.44 6.09 15.16
CA SER A 173 -13.23 5.22 16.31
C SER A 173 -11.79 5.21 16.80
N ARG A 174 -10.82 5.33 15.91
CA ARG A 174 -9.38 5.34 16.19
C ARG A 174 -8.64 6.31 15.27
N PRO A 175 -8.56 7.61 15.62
CA PRO A 175 -7.99 8.65 14.75
C PRO A 175 -6.51 8.44 14.39
N ASN A 176 -5.74 7.92 15.34
CA ASN A 176 -4.29 7.74 15.20
C ASN A 176 -3.97 6.34 14.64
N GLN A 177 -4.39 6.09 13.40
CA GLN A 177 -4.08 4.86 12.64
C GLN A 177 -3.40 5.25 11.32
N PRO A 178 -2.05 5.33 11.27
CA PRO A 178 -1.34 5.88 10.12
C PRO A 178 -1.67 5.16 8.81
N HIS A 179 -1.81 3.82 8.85
CA HIS A 179 -2.14 3.04 7.64
C HIS A 179 -3.55 3.33 7.10
N LEU A 180 -4.53 3.64 7.97
CA LEU A 180 -5.88 4.01 7.51
C LEU A 180 -5.92 5.46 7.01
N ARG A 181 -5.19 6.36 7.68
CA ARG A 181 -5.02 7.74 7.22
C ARG A 181 -4.37 7.76 5.84
N LEU A 182 -3.31 6.98 5.63
CA LEU A 182 -2.65 6.91 4.34
C LEU A 182 -3.59 6.38 3.24
N ARG A 183 -4.36 5.31 3.52
CA ARG A 183 -5.36 4.81 2.56
C ARG A 183 -6.42 5.85 2.22
N ARG A 184 -6.92 6.57 3.23
CA ARG A 184 -7.89 7.65 2.99
C ARG A 184 -7.28 8.78 2.18
N ALA A 185 -6.03 9.13 2.46
CA ALA A 185 -5.28 10.13 1.70
C ALA A 185 -5.17 9.76 0.23
N GLU A 186 -4.75 8.54 -0.08
CA GLU A 186 -4.62 8.06 -1.47
C GLU A 186 -5.93 8.16 -2.24
N LEU A 187 -7.06 7.79 -1.61
CA LEU A 187 -8.37 7.94 -2.22
C LEU A 187 -8.77 9.41 -2.43
N LEU A 188 -8.56 10.27 -1.44
CA LEU A 188 -8.88 11.70 -1.52
C LEU A 188 -8.03 12.39 -2.59
N LEU A 189 -6.73 12.14 -2.58
CA LEU A 189 -5.79 12.71 -3.54
C LEU A 189 -6.08 12.22 -4.96
N GLY A 190 -6.36 10.92 -5.12
CA GLY A 190 -6.77 10.34 -6.39
C GLY A 190 -8.07 10.92 -6.93
N GLN A 191 -8.96 11.45 -6.09
CA GLN A 191 -10.17 12.16 -6.48
C GLN A 191 -9.97 13.67 -6.64
N GLY A 192 -8.77 14.20 -6.39
CA GLY A 192 -8.44 15.62 -6.47
C GLY A 192 -8.78 16.43 -5.20
N ASP A 193 -9.21 15.80 -4.13
CA ASP A 193 -9.38 16.46 -2.81
C ASP A 193 -8.04 16.58 -2.09
N TRP A 194 -7.21 17.48 -2.58
CA TRP A 194 -5.89 17.69 -2.04
C TRP A 194 -5.91 18.31 -0.64
N LEU A 195 -6.87 19.16 -0.36
CA LEU A 195 -6.97 19.84 0.93
C LEU A 195 -7.07 18.85 2.10
N ARG A 196 -7.90 17.81 1.97
CA ARG A 196 -8.06 16.77 3.00
C ARG A 196 -6.98 15.69 2.87
N GLY A 197 -6.70 15.29 1.64
CA GLY A 197 -5.80 14.19 1.34
C GLY A 197 -4.36 14.44 1.78
N LEU A 198 -3.80 15.63 1.55
CA LEU A 198 -2.42 15.97 1.91
C LEU A 198 -2.18 15.93 3.42
N VAL A 199 -3.16 16.33 4.23
CA VAL A 199 -3.06 16.24 5.71
C VAL A 199 -2.89 14.79 6.17
N ASP A 200 -3.68 13.90 5.60
CA ASP A 200 -3.60 12.48 5.94
C ASP A 200 -2.39 11.79 5.32
N TYR A 201 -1.91 12.28 4.17
CA TYR A 201 -0.77 11.71 3.47
C TYR A 201 0.54 11.79 4.27
N GLU A 202 0.64 12.74 5.20
CA GLU A 202 1.78 12.85 6.12
C GLU A 202 1.90 11.63 7.04
N ALA A 203 0.82 10.87 7.25
CA ALA A 203 0.84 9.62 8.02
C ALA A 203 1.79 8.56 7.43
N ARG A 204 2.14 8.64 6.15
CA ARG A 204 3.15 7.77 5.54
C ARG A 204 4.47 7.82 6.30
N LEU A 205 4.83 8.97 6.88
CA LEU A 205 6.09 9.16 7.62
C LEU A 205 6.09 8.49 9.00
N GLU A 206 4.93 8.11 9.52
CA GLU A 206 4.76 7.38 10.78
C GLU A 206 4.85 5.85 10.58
N LEU A 207 4.74 5.38 9.33
CA LEU A 207 4.76 3.96 9.01
C LEU A 207 6.20 3.43 8.94
N PRO A 208 6.47 2.19 9.39
CA PRO A 208 7.77 1.57 9.23
C PRO A 208 8.09 1.36 7.75
N GLY A 209 9.35 1.53 7.37
CA GLY A 209 9.83 1.31 6.01
C GLY A 209 11.23 1.87 5.82
N GLU A 210 11.92 1.37 4.79
CA GLU A 210 13.22 1.90 4.39
C GLU A 210 13.03 3.20 3.63
N ARG A 211 13.04 4.32 4.36
CA ARG A 211 13.01 5.66 3.81
C ARG A 211 14.27 6.40 4.19
N TYR A 212 14.78 7.14 3.23
CA TYR A 212 15.84 8.08 3.54
C TYR A 212 15.25 9.29 4.28
N ALA A 213 15.93 9.71 5.33
CA ALA A 213 15.71 10.98 5.99
C ALA A 213 17.08 11.51 6.44
N PRO A 214 17.47 12.75 6.10
CA PRO A 214 18.70 13.34 6.57
C PRO A 214 18.63 13.63 8.08
N GLU A 215 19.78 13.65 8.75
CA GLU A 215 19.88 14.03 10.17
C GLU A 215 19.75 15.55 10.36
N LEU A 216 18.63 16.11 9.97
CA LEU A 216 18.30 17.53 10.08
C LEU A 216 16.91 17.69 10.73
N PRO A 217 16.62 18.81 11.41
CA PRO A 217 15.28 19.14 11.86
C PRO A 217 14.30 19.13 10.68
N ARG A 218 13.11 18.57 10.91
CA ARG A 218 12.07 18.56 9.88
C ARG A 218 11.43 19.94 9.77
N TRP A 219 11.43 20.51 8.56
CA TRP A 219 10.74 21.76 8.26
C TRP A 219 9.21 21.57 8.32
N GLN A 220 8.53 22.54 8.94
CA GLN A 220 7.07 22.56 9.10
C GLN A 220 6.40 23.75 8.39
N GLY A 221 7.13 24.43 7.48
CA GLY A 221 6.64 25.63 6.79
C GLY A 221 7.02 26.96 7.42
N GLU A 222 7.75 26.95 8.56
CA GLU A 222 8.22 28.16 9.24
C GLU A 222 9.35 28.87 8.48
N ALA A 223 9.54 30.17 8.77
CA ALA A 223 10.68 30.90 8.25
C ALA A 223 12.01 30.36 8.85
N LEU A 224 13.00 30.15 8.03
CA LEU A 224 14.31 29.62 8.43
C LEU A 224 15.37 30.70 8.43
N SER A 225 16.31 30.61 9.37
CA SER A 225 17.53 31.43 9.42
C SER A 225 18.69 30.85 8.63
N GLY A 226 18.51 29.70 7.96
CA GLY A 226 19.52 28.98 7.19
C GLY A 226 18.93 28.29 5.97
N ARG A 227 19.72 27.49 5.29
CA ARG A 227 19.32 26.81 4.05
C ARG A 227 18.32 25.67 4.36
N LEU A 228 17.32 25.55 3.50
CA LEU A 228 16.38 24.42 3.48
C LEU A 228 16.92 23.33 2.53
N LEU A 229 16.94 22.09 2.98
CA LEU A 229 17.16 20.93 2.14
C LEU A 229 15.84 20.28 1.76
N ILE A 230 15.62 20.04 0.49
CA ILE A 230 14.50 19.23 0.00
C ILE A 230 15.07 17.91 -0.52
N TYR A 231 14.46 16.80 -0.13
CA TYR A 231 14.99 15.48 -0.44
C TYR A 231 13.90 14.48 -0.87
N PRO A 232 14.20 13.55 -1.81
CA PRO A 232 13.34 12.42 -2.12
C PRO A 232 13.43 11.36 -1.00
N GLU A 233 12.28 10.82 -0.62
CA GLU A 233 12.17 9.82 0.47
C GLU A 233 12.67 8.42 0.04
N GLN A 234 12.78 8.18 -1.27
CA GLN A 234 13.27 6.93 -1.82
C GLN A 234 14.74 6.71 -1.43
N ALA A 235 15.10 5.46 -1.10
CA ALA A 235 16.47 5.09 -0.78
C ALA A 235 17.40 5.30 -1.99
N ASP A 236 16.91 4.97 -3.19
CA ASP A 236 17.62 5.18 -4.46
C ASP A 236 17.12 6.46 -5.16
N ILE A 237 17.99 7.47 -5.25
CA ILE A 237 17.72 8.76 -5.92
C ILE A 237 17.77 8.67 -7.45
N GLU A 238 18.29 7.59 -8.00
CA GLU A 238 18.33 7.30 -9.44
C GLU A 238 17.07 6.57 -9.92
N SER A 239 16.17 6.17 -9.01
CA SER A 239 14.92 5.51 -9.38
C SER A 239 13.99 6.44 -10.15
N ASP A 240 13.21 5.90 -11.09
CA ASP A 240 12.21 6.66 -11.86
C ASP A 240 11.27 7.46 -10.95
N SER A 241 10.86 6.91 -9.82
CA SER A 241 9.97 7.59 -8.88
C SER A 241 10.65 8.76 -8.16
N ALA A 242 11.93 8.65 -7.79
CA ALA A 242 12.68 9.74 -7.16
C ALA A 242 12.93 10.87 -8.16
N ILE A 243 13.30 10.53 -9.38
CA ILE A 243 13.51 11.48 -10.48
C ILE A 243 12.20 12.21 -10.79
N ARG A 244 11.09 11.49 -10.98
CA ARG A 244 9.76 12.05 -11.18
C ARG A 244 9.38 13.02 -10.07
N ASP A 245 9.42 12.57 -8.81
CA ASP A 245 9.04 13.38 -7.66
C ASP A 245 9.87 14.67 -7.59
N THR A 246 11.18 14.58 -7.86
CA THR A 246 12.06 15.74 -7.91
C THR A 246 11.64 16.72 -9.00
N LEU A 247 11.44 16.25 -10.21
CA LEU A 247 11.07 17.11 -11.35
C LEU A 247 9.67 17.74 -11.18
N MET A 248 8.74 17.05 -10.52
CA MET A 248 7.38 17.54 -10.31
C MET A 248 7.27 18.45 -9.08
N LEU A 249 7.92 18.10 -7.98
CA LEU A 249 7.66 18.70 -6.67
C LEU A 249 8.74 19.69 -6.22
N ALA A 250 9.97 19.66 -6.74
CA ALA A 250 11.02 20.61 -6.39
C ALA A 250 10.83 21.97 -7.09
N ARG A 251 9.69 22.61 -6.84
CA ARG A 251 9.27 23.87 -7.48
C ARG A 251 8.76 24.85 -6.44
N GLY A 252 8.83 26.13 -6.77
CA GLY A 252 8.16 27.17 -5.98
C GLY A 252 8.69 27.37 -4.56
N VAL A 253 9.89 26.88 -4.27
CA VAL A 253 10.53 27.01 -2.97
C VAL A 253 12.01 27.37 -3.13
N ASP A 254 12.48 28.31 -2.31
CA ASP A 254 13.90 28.66 -2.24
C ASP A 254 14.63 27.65 -1.35
N ALA A 255 15.20 26.64 -1.96
CA ALA A 255 15.82 25.51 -1.25
C ALA A 255 16.91 24.87 -2.10
N VAL A 256 17.76 24.06 -1.44
CA VAL A 256 18.68 23.14 -2.11
C VAL A 256 18.00 21.79 -2.28
N VAL A 257 18.03 21.26 -3.48
CA VAL A 257 17.37 19.97 -3.79
C VAL A 257 18.40 18.86 -3.78
N GLN A 258 18.19 17.85 -2.94
CA GLN A 258 18.99 16.63 -3.01
C GLN A 258 18.44 15.73 -4.12
N CYS A 259 19.26 15.46 -5.12
CA CYS A 259 18.82 14.69 -6.29
C CYS A 259 19.98 13.97 -6.98
N SER A 260 19.62 13.23 -8.05
CA SER A 260 20.59 12.69 -9.00
C SER A 260 21.27 13.81 -9.77
N ALA A 261 22.56 13.70 -10.03
CA ALA A 261 23.31 14.63 -10.89
C ALA A 261 22.75 14.73 -12.32
N LEU A 262 21.95 13.74 -12.75
CA LEU A 262 21.24 13.79 -14.03
C LEU A 262 20.25 14.95 -14.11
N LEU A 263 19.81 15.49 -12.96
CA LEU A 263 18.79 16.53 -12.88
C LEU A 263 19.34 17.95 -12.76
N ASP A 264 20.64 18.14 -12.59
CA ASP A 264 21.27 19.45 -12.38
C ASP A 264 20.92 20.46 -13.48
N GLU A 265 20.83 20.01 -14.72
CA GLU A 265 20.48 20.89 -15.84
C GLU A 265 18.98 21.20 -15.98
N PHE A 266 18.12 20.45 -15.27
CA PHE A 266 16.66 20.57 -15.33
C PHE A 266 16.08 21.35 -14.16
N LEU A 267 16.84 21.56 -13.09
CA LEU A 267 16.41 22.29 -11.90
C LEU A 267 16.93 23.73 -11.92
N ALA A 268 16.07 24.66 -11.55
CA ALA A 268 16.42 26.10 -11.56
C ALA A 268 17.25 26.53 -10.35
N GLY A 269 17.27 25.72 -9.28
CA GLY A 269 17.95 26.01 -8.01
C GLY A 269 19.20 25.18 -7.78
N PRO A 270 19.88 25.41 -6.65
CA PRO A 270 21.06 24.64 -6.26
C PRO A 270 20.69 23.19 -5.93
N THR A 271 21.55 22.28 -6.32
CA THR A 271 21.41 20.84 -6.10
C THR A 271 22.54 20.31 -5.22
N ILE A 272 22.35 19.13 -4.63
CA ILE A 272 23.34 18.42 -3.84
C ILE A 272 23.14 16.90 -4.01
N GLY A 273 24.23 16.14 -4.10
CA GLY A 273 24.19 14.68 -4.14
C GLY A 273 23.91 14.05 -2.78
N ARG A 274 23.43 12.81 -2.79
CA ARG A 274 23.28 12.05 -1.54
C ARG A 274 24.64 11.67 -0.99
N GLY A 275 24.85 11.87 0.33
CA GLY A 275 26.12 11.62 1.01
C GLY A 275 27.06 12.82 1.05
N GLU A 276 26.73 13.93 0.41
CA GLU A 276 27.48 15.17 0.57
C GLU A 276 27.23 15.81 1.94
N PRO A 277 28.19 16.61 2.46
CA PRO A 277 28.05 17.27 3.77
C PRO A 277 26.84 18.20 3.84
N LEU A 278 26.09 18.14 4.95
CA LEU A 278 24.89 18.93 5.17
C LEU A 278 25.14 20.16 6.05
N ASP A 279 26.37 20.65 6.11
CA ASP A 279 26.72 21.83 6.89
C ASP A 279 26.01 23.10 6.38
N GLY A 280 25.47 23.88 7.29
CA GLY A 280 24.75 25.13 6.97
C GLY A 280 23.30 24.95 6.58
N PHE A 281 22.77 23.73 6.62
CA PHE A 281 21.33 23.50 6.51
C PHE A 281 20.67 23.66 7.89
N ALA A 282 19.56 24.41 7.94
CA ALA A 282 18.79 24.61 9.16
C ALA A 282 17.71 23.56 9.36
N ALA A 283 17.14 23.06 8.27
CA ALA A 283 16.08 22.05 8.27
C ALA A 283 16.01 21.31 6.95
N ALA A 284 15.22 20.22 6.92
CA ALA A 284 14.95 19.46 5.73
C ALA A 284 13.45 19.12 5.57
N ALA A 285 12.99 18.99 4.32
CA ALA A 285 11.63 18.57 3.99
C ALA A 285 11.63 17.48 2.92
N PRO A 286 10.82 16.41 3.10
CA PRO A 286 10.60 15.44 2.05
C PRO A 286 9.82 16.08 0.88
N LEU A 287 10.19 15.76 -0.36
CA LEU A 287 9.54 16.31 -1.57
C LEU A 287 8.02 16.16 -1.54
N ARG A 288 7.52 14.98 -1.19
CA ARG A 288 6.08 14.68 -1.16
C ARG A 288 5.30 15.39 -0.03
N SER A 289 5.99 16.07 0.90
CA SER A 289 5.34 16.93 1.89
C SER A 289 5.19 18.38 1.40
N LEU A 290 5.90 18.80 0.36
CA LEU A 290 5.84 20.18 -0.12
C LEU A 290 4.44 20.66 -0.50
N PRO A 291 3.60 19.87 -1.19
CA PRO A 291 2.24 20.29 -1.48
C PRO A 291 1.43 20.60 -0.22
N HIS A 292 1.59 19.83 0.85
CA HIS A 292 0.98 20.09 2.15
C HIS A 292 1.56 21.34 2.82
N LEU A 293 2.89 21.41 2.95
CA LEU A 293 3.59 22.49 3.66
C LEU A 293 3.40 23.84 3.00
N LEU A 294 3.24 23.87 1.67
CA LEU A 294 3.06 25.08 0.87
C LEU A 294 1.59 25.36 0.52
N GLY A 295 0.66 24.52 0.97
CA GLY A 295 -0.77 24.69 0.72
C GLY A 295 -1.16 24.62 -0.76
N TRP A 296 -0.50 23.77 -1.55
CA TRP A 296 -0.81 23.64 -2.97
C TRP A 296 -2.16 22.97 -3.21
N THR A 297 -2.83 23.44 -4.25
CA THR A 297 -3.99 22.79 -4.88
C THR A 297 -3.68 22.52 -6.34
N LEU A 298 -4.51 21.74 -7.04
CA LEU A 298 -4.33 21.53 -8.49
C LEU A 298 -4.34 22.84 -9.29
N GLU A 299 -5.03 23.88 -8.80
CA GLU A 299 -5.14 25.19 -9.46
C GLU A 299 -3.97 26.13 -9.10
N SER A 300 -3.31 25.90 -7.97
CA SER A 300 -2.20 26.72 -7.47
C SER A 300 -0.83 26.10 -7.64
N LEU A 301 -0.72 25.02 -8.42
CA LEU A 301 0.57 24.40 -8.70
C LEU A 301 1.57 25.40 -9.27
N PRO A 302 2.82 25.41 -8.78
CA PRO A 302 3.86 26.23 -9.38
C PRO A 302 4.04 25.86 -10.87
N PRO A 303 4.29 26.84 -11.74
CA PRO A 303 4.52 26.54 -13.14
C PRO A 303 5.69 25.56 -13.31
N PRO A 304 5.67 24.73 -14.36
CA PRO A 304 6.82 23.90 -14.69
C PRO A 304 8.07 24.76 -14.82
N GLY A 305 9.22 24.25 -14.37
CA GLY A 305 10.52 24.92 -14.58
C GLY A 305 10.73 25.23 -16.06
N ALA A 306 11.63 26.17 -16.36
CA ALA A 306 11.84 26.66 -17.71
C ALA A 306 12.02 25.51 -18.72
N VAL A 307 10.97 25.29 -19.52
CA VAL A 307 10.98 24.29 -20.59
C VAL A 307 11.93 24.82 -21.65
N ARG A 308 13.05 24.15 -21.90
CA ARG A 308 13.87 24.41 -23.07
C ARG A 308 13.10 23.94 -24.28
N THR A 309 12.46 24.84 -25.00
CA THR A 309 11.85 24.58 -26.31
C THR A 309 12.96 24.30 -27.33
N THR A 310 13.33 23.01 -27.48
CA THR A 310 14.22 22.56 -28.55
C THR A 310 13.47 21.82 -29.65
N ALA A 311 12.15 21.85 -29.63
CA ALA A 311 11.34 21.10 -30.57
C ALA A 311 11.43 21.71 -31.98
N ASP A 312 12.42 21.27 -32.73
CA ASP A 312 12.28 21.21 -34.20
C ASP A 312 11.20 20.15 -34.49
N ALA A 313 10.32 20.45 -35.43
CA ALA A 313 9.19 19.61 -35.82
C ALA A 313 9.67 18.26 -36.42
N SER A 314 10.17 17.37 -35.56
CA SER A 314 10.57 16.03 -35.95
C SER A 314 9.33 15.15 -36.08
N THR A 315 9.25 14.32 -37.11
CA THR A 315 8.22 13.31 -37.26
C THR A 315 8.56 11.99 -36.55
N ARG A 316 9.67 11.94 -35.83
CA ARG A 316 10.12 10.74 -35.11
C ARG A 316 9.34 10.53 -33.83
N ILE A 317 8.97 9.30 -33.57
CA ILE A 317 8.23 8.93 -32.34
C ILE A 317 9.16 8.11 -31.44
N GLY A 318 9.37 8.60 -30.22
CA GLY A 318 10.02 7.86 -29.14
C GLY A 318 9.01 6.96 -28.43
N TRP A 319 9.30 5.65 -28.30
CA TRP A 319 8.40 4.71 -27.64
C TRP A 319 9.07 4.11 -26.40
N PHE A 320 8.63 4.51 -25.23
CA PHE A 320 9.12 4.08 -23.92
C PHE A 320 8.02 3.40 -23.08
N ALA A 321 6.92 3.01 -23.73
CA ALA A 321 5.84 2.27 -23.08
C ALA A 321 6.20 0.79 -22.90
N ARG A 322 5.62 0.15 -21.89
CA ARG A 322 5.75 -1.31 -21.64
C ARG A 322 5.04 -2.14 -22.69
N THR A 323 4.00 -1.58 -23.29
CA THR A 323 3.25 -2.21 -24.38
C THR A 323 3.94 -2.01 -25.71
N ASP A 324 3.71 -2.90 -26.67
CA ASP A 324 4.21 -2.74 -28.03
C ASP A 324 3.44 -1.62 -28.76
N PRO A 325 4.11 -0.90 -29.68
CA PRO A 325 3.45 0.08 -30.52
C PRO A 325 2.44 -0.58 -31.46
N PRO A 326 1.43 0.16 -31.92
CA PRO A 326 0.52 -0.32 -32.95
C PRO A 326 1.24 -0.84 -34.19
N ALA A 327 0.71 -1.90 -34.79
CA ALA A 327 1.32 -2.51 -35.98
C ALA A 327 1.51 -1.50 -37.11
N GLY A 328 2.71 -1.45 -37.68
CA GLY A 328 3.07 -0.56 -38.78
C GLY A 328 3.54 0.84 -38.35
N LEU A 329 3.53 1.20 -37.07
CA LEU A 329 4.06 2.45 -36.56
C LEU A 329 5.60 2.38 -36.44
N ALA A 330 6.31 3.28 -37.12
CA ALA A 330 7.78 3.38 -37.00
C ALA A 330 8.14 4.13 -35.71
N VAL A 331 8.83 3.49 -34.78
CA VAL A 331 9.22 4.06 -33.50
C VAL A 331 10.69 3.83 -33.20
N GLU A 332 11.26 4.70 -32.34
CA GLU A 332 12.61 4.55 -31.80
C GLU A 332 12.54 4.40 -30.28
N ARG A 333 13.54 3.72 -29.68
CA ARG A 333 13.62 3.48 -28.22
C ARG A 333 14.97 3.93 -27.63
N ASP A 334 15.58 4.97 -28.19
CA ASP A 334 16.86 5.49 -27.68
C ASP A 334 16.63 6.74 -26.81
N ALA A 335 16.67 6.54 -25.49
CA ALA A 335 16.48 7.62 -24.51
C ALA A 335 17.52 8.75 -24.63
N ARG A 336 18.72 8.48 -25.18
CA ARG A 336 19.75 9.50 -25.41
C ARG A 336 19.39 10.48 -26.51
N ARG A 337 18.37 10.17 -27.31
CA ARG A 337 17.89 11.00 -28.42
C ARG A 337 16.56 11.68 -28.13
N ILE A 338 16.15 11.75 -26.86
CA ILE A 338 14.83 12.30 -26.48
C ILE A 338 14.58 13.65 -27.11
N ALA A 339 15.57 14.56 -27.11
CA ALA A 339 15.45 15.89 -27.69
C ALA A 339 15.17 15.90 -29.21
N ASN A 340 15.31 14.77 -29.90
CA ASN A 340 15.13 14.67 -31.36
C ASN A 340 13.77 14.08 -31.75
N TYR A 341 12.90 13.77 -30.79
CA TYR A 341 11.57 13.24 -31.06
C TYR A 341 10.53 14.37 -31.19
N GLY A 342 9.59 14.21 -32.07
CA GLY A 342 8.44 15.10 -32.22
C GLY A 342 7.26 14.69 -31.33
N LEU A 343 7.26 13.42 -30.90
CA LEU A 343 6.31 12.86 -29.94
C LEU A 343 7.02 11.80 -29.09
N VAL A 344 6.70 11.73 -27.82
CA VAL A 344 7.09 10.62 -26.95
C VAL A 344 5.86 9.92 -26.40
N VAL A 345 5.85 8.59 -26.43
CA VAL A 345 4.84 7.74 -25.80
C VAL A 345 5.55 6.86 -24.77
N GLY A 346 5.12 6.89 -23.54
CA GLY A 346 5.79 6.13 -22.49
C GLY A 346 4.93 5.89 -21.26
N ASN A 347 5.42 5.04 -20.36
CA ASN A 347 4.89 4.91 -19.01
C ASN A 347 5.54 5.95 -18.08
N ASP A 348 5.20 5.89 -16.81
CA ASP A 348 5.74 6.74 -15.72
C ASP A 348 7.21 6.40 -15.44
N THR A 349 8.10 6.87 -16.32
CA THR A 349 9.55 6.61 -16.32
C THR A 349 10.34 7.86 -16.64
N THR A 350 11.61 7.88 -16.27
CA THR A 350 12.53 9.01 -16.47
C THR A 350 12.53 9.58 -17.90
N PRO A 351 12.62 8.76 -18.97
CA PRO A 351 12.60 9.31 -20.34
C PRO A 351 11.35 10.12 -20.66
N THR A 352 10.18 9.68 -20.19
CA THR A 352 8.90 10.35 -20.43
C THR A 352 8.86 11.72 -19.73
N HIS A 353 9.38 11.80 -18.51
CA HIS A 353 9.46 13.07 -17.77
C HIS A 353 10.43 14.06 -18.40
N ILE A 354 11.60 13.58 -18.83
CA ILE A 354 12.57 14.43 -19.53
C ILE A 354 11.98 14.97 -20.83
N ALA A 355 11.26 14.14 -21.61
CA ALA A 355 10.59 14.60 -22.82
C ALA A 355 9.59 15.72 -22.51
N ALA A 356 8.76 15.54 -21.50
CA ALA A 356 7.78 16.54 -21.09
C ALA A 356 8.43 17.85 -20.59
N LEU A 357 9.56 17.77 -19.88
CA LEU A 357 10.33 18.96 -19.49
C LEU A 357 10.94 19.70 -20.67
N LEU A 358 11.37 18.99 -21.71
CA LEU A 358 11.90 19.57 -22.93
C LEU A 358 10.80 20.18 -23.84
N GLY A 359 9.54 20.11 -23.41
CA GLY A 359 8.39 20.62 -24.17
C GLY A 359 7.97 19.74 -25.34
N ILE A 360 8.46 18.50 -25.39
CA ILE A 360 8.09 17.56 -26.45
C ILE A 360 6.68 17.04 -26.15
N PRO A 361 5.76 17.05 -27.13
CA PRO A 361 4.46 16.42 -26.99
C PRO A 361 4.61 15.00 -26.45
N THR A 362 3.95 14.70 -25.34
CA THR A 362 4.14 13.44 -24.63
C THR A 362 2.79 12.81 -24.30
N LEU A 363 2.64 11.52 -24.64
CA LEU A 363 1.51 10.69 -24.20
C LEU A 363 2.01 9.76 -23.09
N LEU A 364 1.49 9.96 -21.89
CA LEU A 364 1.84 9.15 -20.72
C LEU A 364 0.78 8.08 -20.49
N LEU A 365 1.18 6.82 -20.60
CA LEU A 365 0.31 5.67 -20.33
C LEU A 365 0.42 5.27 -18.86
N VAL A 366 -0.69 5.35 -18.15
CA VAL A 366 -0.78 5.02 -16.73
C VAL A 366 -1.88 4.00 -16.47
N ASP A 367 -1.66 3.08 -15.54
CA ASP A 367 -2.71 2.19 -15.07
C ASP A 367 -3.68 2.89 -14.10
N HIS A 368 -4.75 2.20 -13.70
CA HIS A 368 -5.74 2.76 -12.77
C HIS A 368 -5.22 2.88 -11.33
N SER A 369 -4.13 2.20 -11.00
CA SER A 369 -3.45 2.27 -9.69
C SER A 369 -2.31 3.28 -9.67
N ALA A 370 -2.18 4.11 -10.71
CA ALA A 370 -1.13 5.11 -10.81
C ALA A 370 -1.11 6.05 -9.60
N ASP A 371 0.09 6.57 -9.30
CA ASP A 371 0.31 7.51 -8.20
C ASP A 371 -0.71 8.67 -8.25
N TRP A 372 -1.18 9.11 -7.09
CA TRP A 372 -2.13 10.21 -6.93
C TRP A 372 -1.71 11.51 -7.63
N LEU A 373 -0.42 11.69 -7.86
CA LEU A 373 0.13 12.82 -8.61
C LEU A 373 -0.51 12.97 -10.01
N TRP A 374 -0.97 11.87 -10.62
CA TRP A 374 -1.57 11.88 -11.96
C TRP A 374 -3.07 12.16 -11.95
N GLY A 375 -3.71 12.15 -10.78
CA GLY A 375 -5.14 12.36 -10.66
C GLY A 375 -5.99 11.21 -11.25
N PRO A 376 -7.32 11.35 -11.21
CA PRO A 376 -8.24 10.26 -11.54
C PRO A 376 -8.60 10.14 -13.03
N ARG A 377 -8.27 11.12 -13.86
CA ARG A 377 -8.79 11.25 -15.23
C ARG A 377 -7.68 11.30 -16.27
N SER A 378 -7.96 10.74 -17.44
CA SER A 378 -7.17 11.00 -18.64
C SER A 378 -7.33 12.44 -19.13
N GLY A 379 -6.35 12.96 -19.87
CA GLY A 379 -6.36 14.30 -20.41
C GLY A 379 -5.08 15.09 -20.10
N PRO A 380 -5.13 16.42 -20.19
CA PRO A 380 -3.97 17.28 -19.96
C PRO A 380 -3.41 17.10 -18.55
N SER A 381 -2.08 16.97 -18.46
CA SER A 381 -1.39 16.89 -17.18
C SER A 381 -1.38 18.25 -16.46
N PRO A 382 -1.66 18.29 -15.14
CA PRO A 382 -1.47 19.52 -14.38
C PRO A 382 0.01 19.90 -14.19
N TRP A 383 0.93 18.95 -14.41
CA TRP A 383 2.37 19.12 -14.16
C TRP A 383 3.17 19.58 -15.36
N TYR A 384 2.77 19.16 -16.56
CA TYR A 384 3.49 19.44 -17.82
C TYR A 384 2.51 19.84 -18.91
N PRO A 385 2.61 21.05 -19.46
CA PRO A 385 1.66 21.55 -20.47
C PRO A 385 1.61 20.72 -21.76
N CYS A 386 2.72 20.05 -22.11
CA CYS A 386 2.85 19.24 -23.32
C CYS A 386 2.54 17.75 -23.11
N LEU A 387 2.14 17.35 -21.90
CA LEU A 387 1.88 15.97 -21.56
C LEU A 387 0.38 15.71 -21.43
N GLU A 388 -0.08 14.67 -22.10
CA GLU A 388 -1.44 14.14 -21.99
C GLU A 388 -1.41 12.74 -21.35
N LEU A 389 -2.29 12.55 -20.38
CA LEU A 389 -2.47 11.26 -19.68
C LEU A 389 -3.48 10.41 -20.43
N LEU A 390 -3.14 9.13 -20.63
CA LEU A 390 -4.04 8.10 -21.13
C LEU A 390 -4.01 6.90 -20.20
N ARG A 391 -5.17 6.31 -19.93
CA ARG A 391 -5.20 5.04 -19.20
C ARG A 391 -4.83 3.88 -20.12
N GLU A 392 -4.16 2.84 -19.59
CA GLU A 392 -3.65 1.74 -20.40
C GLU A 392 -4.76 0.96 -21.14
N ASP A 393 -5.99 1.00 -20.64
CA ASP A 393 -7.18 0.40 -21.28
C ASP A 393 -7.80 1.28 -22.39
N GLU A 394 -7.35 2.55 -22.54
CA GLU A 394 -7.81 3.50 -23.57
C GLU A 394 -7.07 3.32 -24.90
N SER A 395 -6.91 2.10 -25.38
CA SER A 395 -6.17 1.79 -26.61
C SER A 395 -6.73 2.48 -27.86
N GLU A 396 -8.05 2.68 -27.93
CA GLU A 396 -8.70 3.43 -29.03
C GLU A 396 -8.33 4.93 -28.99
N ALA A 397 -8.27 5.53 -27.81
CA ALA A 397 -7.85 6.92 -27.64
C ALA A 397 -6.39 7.10 -28.05
N LEU A 398 -5.51 6.19 -27.64
CA LEU A 398 -4.11 6.18 -28.09
C LEU A 398 -4.01 6.06 -29.61
N ALA A 399 -4.72 5.13 -30.22
CA ALA A 399 -4.73 4.94 -31.68
C ALA A 399 -5.30 6.18 -32.40
N ALA A 400 -6.29 6.86 -31.84
CA ALA A 400 -6.83 8.10 -32.40
C ALA A 400 -5.81 9.24 -32.33
N ARG A 401 -5.08 9.40 -31.23
CA ARG A 401 -4.02 10.41 -31.08
C ARG A 401 -2.87 10.18 -32.07
N LEU A 402 -2.44 8.93 -32.21
CA LEU A 402 -1.36 8.56 -33.16
C LEU A 402 -1.76 8.75 -34.64
N ARG A 403 -3.05 8.67 -34.97
CA ARG A 403 -3.55 8.94 -36.34
C ARG A 403 -3.69 10.43 -36.64
N ALA A 404 -3.77 11.26 -35.62
CA ALA A 404 -3.90 12.71 -35.78
C ALA A 404 -2.57 13.45 -35.94
N LEU A 405 -1.45 12.72 -35.89
CA LEU A 405 -0.07 13.17 -36.14
C LEU A 405 0.34 12.94 -37.59
#